data_f6172e4c4619b0f28c23887e78942d12
#
_entry.id   f6172e4c4619b0f28c23887e78942d12
#
_cell.length_a   1.000
_cell.length_b   1.000
_cell.length_c   1.000
_cell.angle_alpha   90.00
_cell.angle_beta   90.00
_cell.angle_gamma   90.00
#
_symmetry.space_group_name_H-M   'P 1'
#
loop_
_entity.id
_entity.type
_entity.pdbx_description
1 polymer ?
#
loop_
_entity_poly.entity_id
_entity_poly.type
_entity_poly.pdbx_seq_one_letter_code
_entity_poly.pdbx_strand_id
1 'polypeptide(L)'
;MLNDRNTIAAISTAQGQGGIGIVRLSGNDALKIAKKICSGTITPKHAGFHNFQDESQETLDQGIVLYFANPHSFTGEDVIEFQGHGGQAVLESILSLCIKYGAKLAEPGEFTKRAYLNKKIDLTQAESCLLYTSPSPRDVEESRMPSSA
;
A
#
# COMPACT_ATOMS: atom_id res chain seq x y z
N MET A 1 -19.86 -10.01 0.14
CA MET A 1 -19.61 -11.03 -0.83
C MET A 1 -18.16 -11.44 -0.83
N LEU A 2 -17.97 -12.71 -0.92
CA LEU A 2 -16.62 -13.28 -0.96
C LEU A 2 -15.80 -12.80 -2.14
N ASN A 3 -16.42 -12.21 -3.12
CA ASN A 3 -15.77 -11.79 -4.35
C ASN A 3 -15.72 -10.29 -4.52
N ASP A 4 -15.62 -9.57 -3.43
CA ASP A 4 -15.32 -8.16 -3.54
C ASP A 4 -13.89 -8.02 -4.06
N ARG A 5 -13.77 -7.91 -5.37
CA ARG A 5 -12.47 -7.80 -6.04
C ARG A 5 -12.08 -6.36 -6.31
N ASN A 6 -12.60 -5.46 -5.52
CA ASN A 6 -12.20 -4.07 -5.62
C ASN A 6 -10.71 -3.95 -5.35
N THR A 7 -10.07 -3.09 -6.12
CA THR A 7 -8.70 -2.69 -5.83
C THR A 7 -8.71 -1.86 -4.57
N ILE A 8 -7.83 -2.18 -3.64
CA ILE A 8 -7.75 -1.51 -2.35
C ILE A 8 -6.44 -0.75 -2.21
N ALA A 9 -6.48 0.30 -1.41
CA ALA A 9 -5.32 1.16 -1.19
C ALA A 9 -5.21 1.52 0.28
N ALA A 10 -3.99 1.64 0.77
CA ALA A 10 -3.73 2.11 2.12
C ALA A 10 -2.31 2.63 2.24
N ILE A 11 -2.10 3.47 3.24
CA ILE A 11 -0.75 3.84 3.69
C ILE A 11 -0.26 2.69 4.54
N SER A 12 0.90 2.13 4.18
CA SER A 12 1.44 0.95 4.85
C SER A 12 2.80 1.19 5.47
N THR A 13 3.09 2.42 5.83
CA THR A 13 4.37 2.82 6.42
C THR A 13 4.38 2.49 7.91
N ALA A 14 5.50 1.98 8.41
CA ALA A 14 5.69 1.80 9.83
C ALA A 14 5.76 3.17 10.51
N GLN A 15 5.04 3.33 11.61
CA GLN A 15 5.04 4.59 12.35
C GLN A 15 6.40 4.90 12.93
N GLY A 16 6.77 6.17 12.86
CA GLY A 16 7.95 6.68 13.53
C GLY A 16 9.27 6.36 12.87
N GLN A 17 9.26 5.83 11.67
CA GLN A 17 10.48 5.43 10.99
C GLN A 17 10.79 6.33 9.82
N GLY A 18 11.94 6.96 9.87
CA GLY A 18 12.62 7.62 8.77
C GLY A 18 11.79 8.47 7.84
N GLY A 19 12.34 8.81 6.71
CA GLY A 19 11.73 9.71 5.75
C GLY A 19 10.95 9.04 4.63
N ILE A 20 10.80 7.73 4.61
CA ILE A 20 10.13 7.04 3.52
C ILE A 20 8.74 6.57 3.94
N GLY A 21 7.74 6.97 3.16
CA GLY A 21 6.39 6.50 3.33
C GLY A 21 5.95 5.63 2.16
N ILE A 22 5.03 4.71 2.43
CA ILE A 22 4.56 3.75 1.43
C ILE A 22 3.04 3.82 1.32
N VAL A 23 2.55 3.96 0.08
CA VAL A 23 1.14 3.74 -0.26
C VAL A 23 1.08 2.46 -1.08
N ARG A 24 0.23 1.53 -0.67
CA ARG A 24 0.10 0.23 -1.33
C ARG A 24 -1.27 0.09 -1.98
N LEU A 25 -1.25 -0.42 -3.21
CA LEU A 25 -2.45 -0.81 -3.96
C LEU A 25 -2.43 -2.32 -4.16
N SER A 26 -3.59 -2.97 -4.07
CA SER A 26 -3.72 -4.37 -4.42
C SER A 26 -5.04 -4.60 -5.14
N GLY A 27 -5.00 -5.26 -6.29
CA GLY A 27 -6.19 -5.60 -7.06
C GLY A 27 -5.99 -5.47 -8.55
N ASN A 28 -7.03 -5.76 -9.30
CA ASN A 28 -6.97 -5.82 -10.77
C ASN A 28 -6.67 -4.47 -11.41
N ASP A 29 -7.04 -3.37 -10.78
CA ASP A 29 -6.82 -2.03 -11.31
C ASP A 29 -5.59 -1.34 -10.75
N ALA A 30 -4.78 -2.04 -9.97
CA ALA A 30 -3.61 -1.43 -9.32
C ALA A 30 -2.65 -0.80 -10.35
N LEU A 31 -2.31 -1.53 -11.40
CA LEU A 31 -1.41 -1.01 -12.43
C LEU A 31 -2.03 0.16 -13.19
N LYS A 32 -3.31 0.05 -13.52
CA LYS A 32 -4.03 1.10 -14.23
C LYS A 32 -4.04 2.41 -13.43
N ILE A 33 -4.30 2.31 -12.13
CA ILE A 33 -4.29 3.47 -11.23
C ILE A 33 -2.88 4.04 -11.14
N ALA A 34 -1.87 3.17 -10.97
CA ALA A 34 -0.48 3.62 -10.86
C ALA A 34 -0.02 4.36 -12.10
N LYS A 35 -0.43 3.93 -13.28
CA LYS A 35 -0.09 4.61 -14.54
C LYS A 35 -0.66 6.01 -14.64
N LYS A 36 -1.74 6.30 -13.93
CA LYS A 36 -2.32 7.65 -13.89
C LYS A 36 -1.56 8.56 -12.92
N ILE A 37 -0.91 8.00 -11.92
CA ILE A 37 -0.20 8.75 -10.89
C ILE A 37 1.27 8.95 -11.26
N CYS A 38 1.89 7.93 -11.84
CA CYS A 38 3.32 7.93 -12.10
C CYS A 38 3.64 8.31 -13.53
N SER A 39 4.67 9.13 -13.70
CA SER A 39 5.27 9.36 -15.01
C SER A 39 6.11 8.15 -15.41
N GLY A 40 6.16 7.86 -16.71
CA GLY A 40 7.03 6.82 -17.25
C GLY A 40 6.46 5.42 -17.17
N THR A 41 7.27 4.46 -17.55
CA THR A 41 6.86 3.06 -17.67
C THR A 41 7.08 2.32 -16.36
N ILE A 42 6.09 1.54 -15.94
CA ILE A 42 6.16 0.69 -14.75
C ILE A 42 6.39 -0.76 -15.18
N THR A 43 7.48 -1.36 -14.71
CA THR A 43 7.90 -2.70 -15.10
C THR A 43 7.87 -3.63 -13.88
N PRO A 44 7.31 -4.86 -13.99
CA PRO A 44 7.32 -5.80 -12.88
C PRO A 44 8.74 -6.15 -12.45
N LYS A 45 8.92 -6.33 -11.16
CA LYS A 45 10.19 -6.74 -10.54
C LYS A 45 11.33 -5.74 -10.76
N HIS A 46 11.00 -4.52 -11.10
CA HIS A 46 11.97 -3.47 -11.30
C HIS A 46 11.58 -2.25 -10.45
N ALA A 47 12.49 -1.81 -9.59
CA ALA A 47 12.27 -0.62 -8.78
C ALA A 47 12.53 0.61 -9.63
N GLY A 48 11.47 1.20 -10.15
CA GLY A 48 11.58 2.38 -11.00
C GLY A 48 11.46 3.67 -10.20
N PHE A 49 12.23 4.69 -10.59
CA PHE A 49 12.11 6.02 -10.02
C PHE A 49 11.14 6.83 -10.85
N HIS A 50 10.14 7.43 -10.21
CA HIS A 50 9.06 8.14 -10.90
C HIS A 50 8.69 9.42 -10.19
N ASN A 51 8.12 10.35 -10.96
CA ASN A 51 7.39 11.46 -10.39
C ASN A 51 5.97 11.01 -10.08
N PHE A 52 5.47 11.35 -8.90
CA PHE A 52 4.07 11.11 -8.51
C PHE A 52 3.31 12.40 -8.78
N GLN A 53 2.32 12.35 -9.65
CA GLN A 53 1.65 13.52 -10.17
C GLN A 53 0.16 13.52 -9.82
N ASP A 54 -0.37 14.70 -9.55
CA ASP A 54 -1.80 14.87 -9.36
C ASP A 54 -2.54 14.98 -10.70
N GLU A 55 -3.83 15.26 -10.63
CA GLU A 55 -4.68 15.37 -11.81
C GLU A 55 -4.27 16.48 -12.78
N SER A 56 -3.62 17.50 -12.25
CA SER A 56 -3.11 18.62 -13.06
C SER A 56 -1.69 18.35 -13.57
N GLN A 57 -1.19 17.14 -13.35
CA GLN A 57 0.15 16.71 -13.70
C GLN A 57 1.25 17.48 -12.93
N GLU A 58 0.88 18.07 -11.80
CA GLU A 58 1.86 18.65 -10.89
C GLU A 58 2.49 17.54 -10.05
N THR A 59 3.80 17.61 -9.89
CA THR A 59 4.54 16.61 -9.13
C THR A 59 4.33 16.85 -7.64
N LEU A 60 3.78 15.84 -6.97
CA LEU A 60 3.61 15.83 -5.51
C LEU A 60 4.88 15.38 -4.81
N ASP A 61 5.57 14.43 -5.40
CA ASP A 61 6.78 13.83 -4.82
C ASP A 61 7.49 13.02 -5.91
N GLN A 62 8.67 12.56 -5.58
CA GLN A 62 9.43 11.64 -6.41
C GLN A 62 9.80 10.44 -5.56
N GLY A 63 9.76 9.27 -6.14
CA GLY A 63 10.08 8.08 -5.38
C GLY A 63 10.13 6.82 -6.20
N ILE A 64 10.19 5.72 -5.50
CA ILE A 64 10.29 4.39 -6.09
C ILE A 64 8.91 3.80 -6.24
N VAL A 65 8.66 3.17 -7.39
CA VAL A 65 7.46 2.37 -7.60
C VAL A 65 7.88 0.92 -7.73
N LEU A 66 7.26 0.06 -6.95
CA LEU A 66 7.42 -1.38 -7.06
C LEU A 66 6.13 -1.97 -7.58
N TYR A 67 6.24 -2.83 -8.58
CA TYR A 67 5.11 -3.53 -9.15
C TYR A 67 5.35 -5.04 -9.05
N PHE A 68 4.42 -5.72 -8.40
CA PHE A 68 4.43 -7.17 -8.26
C PHE A 68 3.21 -7.71 -9.01
N ALA A 69 3.46 -8.30 -10.18
CA ALA A 69 2.38 -8.80 -11.03
C ALA A 69 1.79 -10.08 -10.44
N ASN A 70 0.47 -10.18 -10.49
CA ASN A 70 -0.29 -11.36 -10.12
C ASN A 70 0.28 -12.61 -10.83
N PRO A 71 0.47 -13.74 -10.14
CA PRO A 71 0.20 -13.99 -8.72
C PRO A 71 1.43 -13.77 -7.81
N HIS A 72 2.51 -13.23 -8.32
CA HIS A 72 3.80 -13.13 -7.62
C HIS A 72 3.84 -11.89 -6.74
N SER A 73 2.95 -11.84 -5.74
CA SER A 73 2.82 -10.73 -4.81
C SER A 73 2.38 -11.23 -3.44
N PHE A 74 2.40 -10.34 -2.44
CA PHE A 74 1.96 -10.68 -1.10
C PHE A 74 0.52 -11.15 -1.07
N THR A 75 -0.38 -10.45 -1.76
CA THR A 75 -1.81 -10.78 -1.75
C THR A 75 -2.19 -11.81 -2.82
N GLY A 76 -1.30 -12.10 -3.75
CA GLY A 76 -1.62 -12.91 -4.92
C GLY A 76 -2.31 -12.13 -6.04
N GLU A 77 -2.52 -10.85 -5.85
CA GLU A 77 -3.09 -9.94 -6.84
C GLU A 77 -1.99 -9.04 -7.41
N ASP A 78 -2.33 -8.18 -8.39
CA ASP A 78 -1.40 -7.11 -8.77
C ASP A 78 -1.22 -6.17 -7.59
N VAL A 79 0.02 -5.92 -7.20
CA VAL A 79 0.35 -5.04 -6.09
C VAL A 79 1.30 -3.95 -6.58
N ILE A 80 0.98 -2.71 -6.21
CA ILE A 80 1.84 -1.56 -6.47
C ILE A 80 2.19 -0.92 -5.13
N GLU A 81 3.44 -0.52 -4.97
CA GLU A 81 3.87 0.30 -3.83
C GLU A 81 4.50 1.57 -4.34
N PHE A 82 4.00 2.69 -3.84
CA PHE A 82 4.60 4.01 -4.06
C PHE A 82 5.42 4.34 -2.82
N GLN A 83 6.71 4.50 -2.98
CA GLN A 83 7.62 4.82 -1.88
C GLN A 83 8.14 6.24 -2.07
N GLY A 84 7.73 7.14 -1.20
CA GLY A 84 8.05 8.56 -1.34
C GLY A 84 8.63 9.15 -0.06
N HIS A 85 9.06 10.40 -0.16
CA HIS A 85 9.75 11.11 0.92
C HIS A 85 8.98 12.33 1.42
N GLY A 86 7.82 12.61 0.86
CA GLY A 86 7.11 13.85 1.10
C GLY A 86 6.38 13.98 2.43
N GLY A 87 6.47 12.97 3.28
CA GLY A 87 5.79 13.01 4.57
C GLY A 87 4.32 12.61 4.50
N GLN A 88 3.65 12.70 5.65
CA GLN A 88 2.28 12.19 5.79
C GLN A 88 1.28 12.87 4.85
N ALA A 89 1.40 14.19 4.68
CA ALA A 89 0.48 14.93 3.83
C ALA A 89 0.55 14.47 2.37
N VAL A 90 1.76 14.18 1.89
CA VAL A 90 1.96 13.69 0.52
C VAL A 90 1.40 12.27 0.39
N LEU A 91 1.63 11.41 1.38
CA LEU A 91 1.08 10.06 1.35
C LEU A 91 -0.44 10.08 1.29
N GLU A 92 -1.05 10.96 2.08
CA GLU A 92 -2.51 11.10 2.07
C GLU A 92 -3.00 11.63 0.73
N SER A 93 -2.26 12.51 0.09
CA SER A 93 -2.60 13.01 -1.25
C SER A 93 -2.54 11.89 -2.28
N ILE A 94 -1.50 11.06 -2.22
CA ILE A 94 -1.38 9.91 -3.13
C ILE A 94 -2.51 8.91 -2.89
N LEU A 95 -2.81 8.62 -1.62
CA LEU A 95 -3.91 7.74 -1.27
C LEU A 95 -5.25 8.28 -1.81
N SER A 96 -5.49 9.57 -1.67
CA SER A 96 -6.70 10.20 -2.19
C SER A 96 -6.80 10.07 -3.70
N LEU A 97 -5.70 10.19 -4.42
CA LEU A 97 -5.67 9.97 -5.87
C LEU A 97 -6.00 8.52 -6.21
N CYS A 98 -5.47 7.58 -5.46
CA CYS A 98 -5.80 6.16 -5.66
C CYS A 98 -7.31 5.93 -5.53
N ILE A 99 -7.92 6.50 -4.51
CA ILE A 99 -9.36 6.38 -4.27
C ILE A 99 -10.13 7.04 -5.42
N LYS A 100 -9.69 8.22 -5.82
CA LYS A 100 -10.34 8.94 -6.92
C LYS A 100 -10.30 8.16 -8.22
N TYR A 101 -9.21 7.45 -8.47
CA TYR A 101 -9.04 6.67 -9.69
C TYR A 101 -9.64 5.26 -9.60
N GLY A 102 -10.38 4.97 -8.54
CA GLY A 102 -11.18 3.75 -8.47
C GLY A 102 -10.83 2.76 -7.39
N ALA A 103 -9.80 3.01 -6.59
CA ALA A 103 -9.50 2.13 -5.47
C ALA A 103 -10.44 2.42 -4.30
N LYS A 104 -10.61 1.44 -3.43
CA LYS A 104 -11.28 1.62 -2.15
C LYS A 104 -10.25 1.66 -1.04
N LEU A 105 -10.53 2.40 0.00
CA LEU A 105 -9.68 2.37 1.19
C LEU A 105 -9.72 0.97 1.79
N ALA A 106 -8.55 0.39 2.04
CA ALA A 106 -8.46 -0.94 2.60
C ALA A 106 -8.97 -0.95 4.04
N GLU A 107 -9.68 -2.02 4.39
CA GLU A 107 -10.04 -2.28 5.77
C GLU A 107 -8.80 -2.74 6.55
N PRO A 108 -8.76 -2.54 7.88
CA PRO A 108 -7.65 -3.07 8.67
C PRO A 108 -7.46 -4.56 8.41
N GLY A 109 -6.24 -4.96 8.07
CA GLY A 109 -5.91 -6.36 7.79
C GLY A 109 -6.38 -6.89 6.45
N GLU A 110 -6.92 -6.06 5.58
CA GLU A 110 -7.48 -6.54 4.33
C GLU A 110 -6.43 -7.11 3.37
N PHE A 111 -5.24 -6.54 3.32
CA PHE A 111 -4.16 -7.11 2.50
C PHE A 111 -3.80 -8.52 2.98
N THR A 112 -3.68 -8.70 4.29
CA THR A 112 -3.40 -9.99 4.89
C THR A 112 -4.53 -10.99 4.64
N LYS A 113 -5.78 -10.53 4.75
CA LYS A 113 -6.95 -11.36 4.45
C LYS A 113 -6.90 -11.87 3.01
N ARG A 114 -6.59 -11.00 2.06
CA ARG A 114 -6.50 -11.39 0.66
C ARG A 114 -5.36 -12.37 0.42
N ALA A 115 -4.22 -12.16 1.08
CA ALA A 115 -3.09 -13.08 1.00
C ALA A 115 -3.50 -14.47 1.48
N TYR A 116 -4.23 -14.54 2.58
CA TYR A 116 -4.72 -15.80 3.13
C TYR A 116 -5.73 -16.46 2.17
N LEU A 117 -6.71 -15.71 1.70
CA LEU A 117 -7.73 -16.24 0.79
C LEU A 117 -7.14 -16.72 -0.53
N ASN A 118 -6.07 -16.10 -0.99
CA ASN A 118 -5.36 -16.50 -2.20
C ASN A 118 -4.25 -17.52 -1.92
N LYS A 119 -4.23 -18.08 -0.72
CA LYS A 119 -3.30 -19.16 -0.33
C LYS A 119 -1.83 -18.77 -0.42
N LYS A 120 -1.53 -17.49 -0.24
CA LYS A 120 -0.15 -17.02 -0.21
C LYS A 120 0.48 -17.20 1.17
N ILE A 121 -0.34 -17.22 2.20
CA ILE A 121 0.08 -17.45 3.59
C ILE A 121 -0.90 -18.41 4.25
N ASP A 122 -0.45 -19.08 5.31
CA ASP A 122 -1.33 -19.95 6.10
C ASP A 122 -2.01 -19.14 7.22
N LEU A 123 -2.89 -19.81 7.98
CA LEU A 123 -3.65 -19.13 9.03
C LEU A 123 -2.75 -18.58 10.12
N THR A 124 -1.72 -19.30 10.51
CA THR A 124 -0.78 -18.86 11.54
C THR A 124 -0.05 -17.60 11.09
N GLN A 125 0.40 -17.59 9.85
CA GLN A 125 1.06 -16.41 9.26
C GLN A 125 0.10 -15.22 9.17
N ALA A 126 -1.17 -15.47 8.81
CA ALA A 126 -2.17 -14.42 8.75
C ALA A 126 -2.41 -13.81 10.13
N GLU A 127 -2.53 -14.63 11.16
CA GLU A 127 -2.71 -14.15 12.52
C GLU A 127 -1.52 -13.32 12.99
N SER A 128 -0.31 -13.75 12.68
CA SER A 128 0.90 -13.00 13.01
C SER A 128 0.93 -11.64 12.33
N CYS A 129 0.58 -11.59 11.05
CA CYS A 129 0.53 -10.33 10.31
C CYS A 129 -0.51 -9.38 10.89
N LEU A 130 -1.68 -9.89 11.26
CA LEU A 130 -2.75 -9.06 11.82
C LEU A 130 -2.37 -8.46 13.16
N LEU A 131 -1.60 -9.17 13.97
CA LEU A 131 -1.11 -8.63 15.24
C LEU A 131 -0.20 -7.43 15.04
N TYR A 132 0.56 -7.39 13.96
CA TYR A 132 1.47 -6.29 13.68
C TYR A 132 0.86 -5.16 12.86
N THR A 133 -0.07 -5.49 11.95
CA THR A 133 -0.58 -4.52 10.98
C THR A 133 -1.92 -3.90 11.37
N SER A 134 -2.59 -4.44 12.37
CA SER A 134 -3.88 -3.94 12.84
C SER A 134 -3.86 -3.84 14.37
N PRO A 135 -3.03 -2.95 14.92
CA PRO A 135 -2.95 -2.83 16.38
C PRO A 135 -4.27 -2.33 16.96
N SER A 136 -4.64 -2.86 18.12
CA SER A 136 -5.75 -2.32 18.88
C SER A 136 -5.37 -0.94 19.44
N PRO A 137 -6.34 -0.13 19.88
CA PRO A 137 -6.02 1.13 20.55
C PRO A 137 -5.05 0.96 21.72
N ARG A 138 -5.16 -0.15 22.42
CA ARG A 138 -4.24 -0.44 23.53
C ARG A 138 -2.82 -0.66 23.02
N ASP A 139 -2.65 -1.38 21.93
CA ASP A 139 -1.33 -1.62 21.35
C ASP A 139 -0.70 -0.33 20.86
N VAL A 140 -1.53 0.57 20.33
CA VAL A 140 -1.06 1.88 19.90
C VAL A 140 -0.55 2.67 21.09
N GLU A 141 -1.24 2.63 22.24
CA GLU A 141 -0.78 3.30 23.45
C GLU A 141 0.53 2.70 23.94
N GLU A 142 0.65 1.40 23.94
CA GLU A 142 1.88 0.73 24.35
C GLU A 142 3.05 1.10 23.45
N SER A 143 2.82 1.19 22.15
CA SER A 143 3.88 1.55 21.21
C SER A 143 4.35 2.99 21.36
N ARG A 144 3.58 3.83 22.04
CA ARG A 144 3.97 5.22 22.33
C ARG A 144 4.81 5.35 23.57
N MET A 145 4.91 4.31 24.36
CA MET A 145 5.70 4.37 25.59
C MET A 145 7.18 4.42 25.28
N PRO A 146 7.93 5.33 25.93
CA PRO A 146 9.38 5.43 25.69
C PRO A 146 10.10 4.13 25.97
N SER A 147 9.62 3.35 26.90
CA SER A 147 10.21 2.06 27.23
C SER A 147 10.16 1.06 26.11
N SER A 148 9.30 1.29 25.14
CA SER A 148 9.23 0.41 23.98
C SER A 148 10.40 0.63 23.03
N ALA A 149 11.18 1.61 23.33
CA ALA A 149 12.41 1.87 22.58
C ALA A 149 13.44 0.80 22.87
#